data_95565c6f1859a6a86068d7286597cfe2
#
_entry.id   95565c6f1859a6a86068d7286597cfe2
#
_cell.length_a   1.000
_cell.length_b   1.000
_cell.length_c   1.000
_cell.angle_alpha   90.00
_cell.angle_beta   90.00
_cell.angle_gamma   90.00
#
_symmetry.space_group_name_H-M   'P 1'
#
loop_
_entity.id
_entity.type
_entity.pdbx_description
1 polymer ?
#
loop_
_entity_poly.entity_id
_entity_poly.type
_entity_poly.pdbx_seq_one_letter_code
_entity_poly.pdbx_strand_id
1 'polypeptide(L)'
;MDVLDQELLRFWESLYKNDVHYLMVGGFATRFHGYNRNTDDLDVWLEDNLQNRINLRKAFKELGYGDFASIETMKFIPGWTSFYAAGIELDIMTEMKGLEDLSFNECYEIAKQADMNGIIVPFLHINHLIQNKKAVNRPKDQVDVIYLEKIKKILEEESNQSTQPDL
;
A
#
# COMPACT_ATOMS: atom_id res chain seq x y z
N MET A 1 8.84 13.11 2.56
CA MET A 1 7.58 13.26 3.33
C MET A 1 7.61 12.33 4.52
N ASP A 2 7.26 12.84 5.68
CA ASP A 2 7.14 12.05 6.91
C ASP A 2 5.83 11.24 6.85
N VAL A 3 5.90 9.93 7.14
CA VAL A 3 4.71 9.07 7.22
C VAL A 3 3.78 9.44 8.39
N LEU A 4 4.27 10.24 9.33
CA LEU A 4 3.51 10.77 10.47
C LEU A 4 2.93 12.17 10.20
N ASP A 5 3.01 12.64 8.95
CA ASP A 5 2.35 13.89 8.57
C ASP A 5 0.85 13.84 8.87
N GLN A 6 0.34 14.91 9.48
CA GLN A 6 -1.05 14.96 9.92
C GLN A 6 -2.07 14.79 8.79
N GLU A 7 -1.74 15.27 7.58
CA GLU A 7 -2.61 15.12 6.42
C GLU A 7 -2.67 13.66 5.95
N LEU A 8 -1.55 12.92 6.02
CA LEU A 8 -1.54 11.49 5.74
C LEU A 8 -2.34 10.70 6.78
N LEU A 9 -2.21 11.05 8.05
CA LEU A 9 -3.00 10.41 9.12
C LEU A 9 -4.49 10.64 8.91
N ARG A 10 -4.91 11.86 8.56
CA ARG A 10 -6.31 12.16 8.22
C ARG A 10 -6.79 11.38 7.00
N PHE A 11 -5.94 11.22 5.99
CA PHE A 11 -6.25 10.41 4.82
C PHE A 11 -6.51 8.96 5.20
N TRP A 12 -5.59 8.29 5.89
CA TRP A 12 -5.78 6.90 6.32
C TRP A 12 -6.95 6.73 7.29
N GLU A 13 -7.15 7.68 8.21
CA GLU A 13 -8.30 7.67 9.12
C GLU A 13 -9.63 7.73 8.35
N SER A 14 -9.72 8.55 7.31
CA SER A 14 -10.92 8.65 6.48
C SER A 14 -11.16 7.37 5.68
N LEU A 15 -10.11 6.73 5.14
CA LEU A 15 -10.26 5.43 4.50
C LEU A 15 -10.77 4.37 5.47
N TYR A 16 -10.24 4.35 6.68
CA TYR A 16 -10.68 3.43 7.73
C TYR A 16 -12.15 3.67 8.13
N LYS A 17 -12.53 4.91 8.43
CA LYS A 17 -13.91 5.28 8.82
C LYS A 17 -14.95 4.98 7.76
N ASN A 18 -14.57 5.04 6.51
CA ASN A 18 -15.45 4.77 5.37
C ASN A 18 -15.36 3.32 4.86
N ASP A 19 -14.71 2.43 5.61
CA ASP A 19 -14.57 1.01 5.25
C ASP A 19 -14.03 0.81 3.83
N VAL A 20 -12.98 1.57 3.49
CA VAL A 20 -12.29 1.41 2.21
C VAL A 20 -11.27 0.28 2.34
N HIS A 21 -11.41 -0.73 1.49
CA HIS A 21 -10.48 -1.85 1.40
C HIS A 21 -9.37 -1.54 0.40
N TYR A 22 -8.16 -1.46 0.90
CA TYR A 22 -6.97 -1.13 0.12
C TYR A 22 -5.72 -1.75 0.73
N LEU A 23 -4.66 -1.78 -0.05
CA LEU A 23 -3.30 -2.06 0.41
C LEU A 23 -2.38 -0.91 0.01
N MET A 24 -1.58 -0.40 0.95
CA MET A 24 -0.44 0.43 0.59
C MET A 24 0.58 -0.43 -0.16
N VAL A 25 1.07 0.08 -1.27
CA VAL A 25 2.06 -0.58 -2.12
C VAL A 25 3.23 0.36 -2.41
N GLY A 26 4.05 0.09 -3.38
CA GLY A 26 5.08 1.01 -3.86
C GLY A 26 6.10 1.45 -2.80
N GLY A 27 6.39 2.74 -2.79
CA GLY A 27 7.41 3.34 -1.94
C GLY A 27 7.07 3.34 -0.46
N PHE A 28 5.82 3.61 -0.10
CA PHE A 28 5.38 3.58 1.30
C PHE A 28 5.40 2.17 1.88
N ALA A 29 4.96 1.16 1.13
CA ALA A 29 5.07 -0.23 1.59
C ALA A 29 6.55 -0.62 1.80
N THR A 30 7.45 -0.18 0.95
CA THR A 30 8.89 -0.39 1.10
C THR A 30 9.41 0.23 2.41
N ARG A 31 8.96 1.45 2.75
CA ARG A 31 9.30 2.10 4.02
C ARG A 31 8.71 1.37 5.23
N PHE A 32 7.49 0.91 5.15
CA PHE A 32 6.85 0.15 6.23
C PHE A 32 7.54 -1.18 6.51
N HIS A 33 8.18 -1.77 5.50
CA HIS A 33 9.06 -2.93 5.70
C HIS A 33 10.43 -2.61 6.30
N GLY A 34 10.79 -1.34 6.43
CA GLY A 34 12.02 -0.90 7.10
C GLY A 34 13.11 -0.35 6.19
N TYR A 35 12.92 -0.30 4.88
CA TYR A 35 13.84 0.41 3.99
C TYR A 35 13.47 1.89 3.89
N ASN A 36 14.17 2.71 4.68
CA ASN A 36 13.93 4.16 4.73
C ASN A 36 14.52 4.84 3.49
N ARG A 37 13.69 5.02 2.49
CA ARG A 37 13.99 5.81 1.28
C ARG A 37 12.94 6.90 1.06
N ASN A 38 13.30 7.93 0.30
CA ASN A 38 12.32 8.93 -0.10
C ASN A 38 11.30 8.35 -1.07
N THR A 39 10.06 8.79 -0.90
CA THR A 39 8.96 8.54 -1.82
C THR A 39 8.11 9.80 -1.90
N ASP A 40 7.73 10.19 -3.11
CA ASP A 40 7.04 11.43 -3.41
C ASP A 40 5.56 11.20 -3.76
N ASP A 41 5.15 9.95 -3.80
CA ASP A 41 3.82 9.48 -4.19
C ASP A 41 3.29 8.43 -3.21
N LEU A 42 1.96 8.39 -3.09
CA LEU A 42 1.22 7.33 -2.40
C LEU A 42 0.71 6.36 -3.46
N ASP A 43 1.14 5.12 -3.38
CA ASP A 43 0.63 4.05 -4.24
C ASP A 43 -0.36 3.19 -3.45
N VAL A 44 -1.58 3.05 -3.97
CA VAL A 44 -2.67 2.32 -3.33
C VAL A 44 -3.24 1.28 -4.29
N TRP A 45 -3.23 0.01 -3.87
CA TRP A 45 -4.00 -1.04 -4.54
C TRP A 45 -5.38 -1.11 -3.91
N LEU A 46 -6.41 -0.77 -4.68
CA LEU A 46 -7.81 -0.73 -4.26
C LEU A 46 -8.49 -2.06 -4.59
N GLU A 47 -9.25 -2.63 -3.65
CA GLU A 47 -10.17 -3.71 -3.96
C GLU A 47 -11.23 -3.23 -4.95
N ASP A 48 -11.31 -3.86 -6.12
CA ASP A 48 -12.16 -3.41 -7.22
C ASP A 48 -13.56 -4.02 -7.16
N ASN A 49 -14.42 -3.37 -6.38
CA ASN A 49 -15.85 -3.61 -6.42
C ASN A 49 -16.62 -2.28 -6.25
N LEU A 50 -17.87 -2.25 -6.67
CA LEU A 50 -18.66 -1.01 -6.68
C LEU A 50 -18.83 -0.43 -5.28
N GLN A 51 -19.06 -1.24 -4.26
CA GLN A 51 -19.25 -0.75 -2.89
C GLN A 51 -17.98 -0.06 -2.39
N ASN A 52 -16.81 -0.65 -2.62
CA ASN A 52 -15.54 -0.08 -2.22
C ASN A 52 -15.22 1.23 -2.95
N ARG A 53 -15.59 1.32 -4.24
CA ARG A 53 -15.49 2.57 -5.02
C ARG A 53 -16.40 3.67 -4.48
N ILE A 54 -17.62 3.34 -4.06
CA ILE A 54 -18.55 4.26 -3.39
C ILE A 54 -17.95 4.73 -2.05
N ASN A 55 -17.38 3.84 -1.27
CA ASN A 55 -16.72 4.14 -0.01
C ASN A 55 -15.53 5.10 -0.21
N LEU A 56 -14.70 4.85 -1.23
CA LEU A 56 -13.57 5.73 -1.57
C LEU A 56 -14.05 7.14 -1.98
N ARG A 57 -15.08 7.22 -2.83
CA ARG A 57 -15.70 8.50 -3.23
C ARG A 57 -16.17 9.28 -2.00
N LYS A 58 -16.83 8.60 -1.07
CA LYS A 58 -17.30 9.21 0.19
C LYS A 58 -16.14 9.71 1.04
N ALA A 59 -15.09 8.90 1.20
CA ALA A 59 -13.89 9.31 1.93
C ALA A 59 -13.25 10.56 1.33
N PHE A 60 -13.12 10.66 0.01
CA PHE A 60 -12.58 11.82 -0.68
C PHE A 60 -13.42 13.08 -0.47
N LYS A 61 -14.74 12.92 -0.52
CA LYS A 61 -15.67 14.03 -0.26
C LYS A 61 -15.52 14.55 1.18
N GLU A 62 -15.46 13.69 2.16
CA GLU A 62 -15.30 14.03 3.57
C GLU A 62 -13.96 14.73 3.86
N LEU A 63 -12.90 14.35 3.15
CA LEU A 63 -11.58 14.98 3.23
C LEU A 63 -11.53 16.37 2.55
N GLY A 64 -12.55 16.73 1.79
CA GLY A 64 -12.56 17.96 1.02
C GLY A 64 -11.78 17.89 -0.29
N TYR A 65 -11.39 16.70 -0.75
CA TYR A 65 -10.68 16.53 -2.03
C TYR A 65 -11.60 16.69 -3.23
N GLY A 66 -12.90 16.50 -3.06
CA GLY A 66 -13.93 16.60 -4.08
C GLY A 66 -14.88 15.41 -4.10
N ASP A 67 -16.00 15.58 -4.80
CA ASP A 67 -17.00 14.52 -5.03
C ASP A 67 -16.85 13.98 -6.46
N PHE A 68 -15.99 12.98 -6.63
CA PHE A 68 -15.67 12.40 -7.92
C PHE A 68 -16.58 11.20 -8.23
N ALA A 69 -17.76 11.47 -8.81
CA ALA A 69 -18.69 10.42 -9.25
C ALA A 69 -18.04 9.42 -10.21
N SER A 70 -17.05 9.87 -10.98
CA SER A 70 -16.29 9.03 -11.91
C SER A 70 -15.55 7.87 -11.25
N ILE A 71 -15.20 7.97 -9.95
CA ILE A 71 -14.55 6.87 -9.22
C ILE A 71 -15.35 5.57 -9.30
N GLU A 72 -16.68 5.65 -9.35
CA GLU A 72 -17.55 4.48 -9.38
C GLU A 72 -17.47 3.68 -10.69
N THR A 73 -17.07 4.32 -11.79
CA THR A 73 -17.11 3.74 -13.15
C THR A 73 -15.82 3.82 -13.93
N MET A 74 -14.85 4.64 -13.50
CA MET A 74 -13.60 4.84 -14.23
C MET A 74 -12.72 3.59 -14.22
N LYS A 75 -11.86 3.47 -15.22
CA LYS A 75 -10.77 2.50 -15.21
C LYS A 75 -9.58 3.10 -14.47
N PHE A 76 -9.10 2.40 -13.44
CA PHE A 76 -7.86 2.76 -12.75
C PHE A 76 -6.67 2.17 -13.51
N ILE A 77 -5.84 3.03 -14.09
CA ILE A 77 -4.66 2.63 -14.86
C ILE A 77 -3.43 3.04 -14.06
N PRO A 78 -2.56 2.08 -13.65
CA PRO A 78 -1.36 2.38 -12.88
C PRO A 78 -0.49 3.45 -13.55
N GLY A 79 -0.07 4.46 -12.76
CA GLY A 79 0.72 5.59 -13.24
C GLY A 79 -0.03 6.62 -14.10
N TRP A 80 -1.34 6.44 -14.31
CA TRP A 80 -2.18 7.37 -15.10
C TRP A 80 -3.42 7.84 -14.33
N THR A 81 -3.84 7.08 -13.33
CA THR A 81 -4.99 7.45 -12.50
C THR A 81 -4.49 7.99 -11.19
N SER A 82 -4.12 9.25 -11.17
CA SER A 82 -3.65 9.91 -9.96
C SER A 82 -4.61 11.00 -9.48
N PHE A 83 -4.60 11.19 -8.17
CA PHE A 83 -5.30 12.25 -7.46
C PHE A 83 -4.29 13.01 -6.61
N TYR A 84 -4.63 14.24 -6.25
CA TYR A 84 -3.83 14.96 -5.28
C TYR A 84 -4.49 14.89 -3.91
N ALA A 85 -3.87 14.16 -3.00
CA ALA A 85 -4.41 13.87 -1.69
C ALA A 85 -3.35 14.06 -0.60
N ALA A 86 -3.71 14.64 0.51
CA ALA A 86 -2.79 14.85 1.64
C ALA A 86 -1.50 15.62 1.27
N GLY A 87 -1.59 16.54 0.28
CA GLY A 87 -0.42 17.28 -0.20
C GLY A 87 0.56 16.48 -1.07
N ILE A 88 0.17 15.28 -1.51
CA ILE A 88 1.00 14.35 -2.27
C ILE A 88 0.18 13.73 -3.41
N GLU A 89 0.86 13.29 -4.44
CA GLU A 89 0.24 12.54 -5.53
C GLU A 89 -0.16 11.14 -5.03
N LEU A 90 -1.43 10.78 -5.26
CA LEU A 90 -2.01 9.50 -4.94
C LEU A 90 -2.29 8.72 -6.21
N ASP A 91 -1.56 7.64 -6.42
CA ASP A 91 -1.76 6.71 -7.52
C ASP A 91 -2.64 5.54 -7.06
N ILE A 92 -3.77 5.34 -7.73
CA ILE A 92 -4.70 4.26 -7.42
C ILE A 92 -4.66 3.23 -8.53
N MET A 93 -4.52 1.97 -8.16
CA MET A 93 -4.54 0.84 -9.07
C MET A 93 -5.46 -0.27 -8.55
N THR A 94 -6.00 -1.05 -9.45
CA THR A 94 -6.86 -2.20 -9.14
C THR A 94 -6.23 -3.52 -9.55
N GLU A 95 -5.05 -3.45 -10.18
CA GLU A 95 -4.26 -4.61 -10.60
C GLU A 95 -2.80 -4.37 -10.26
N MET A 96 -2.06 -5.43 -9.96
CA MET A 96 -0.64 -5.39 -9.61
C MET A 96 0.17 -6.25 -10.56
N LYS A 97 1.12 -5.62 -11.28
CA LYS A 97 2.04 -6.34 -12.17
C LYS A 97 2.87 -7.37 -11.39
N GLY A 98 2.92 -8.58 -11.90
CA GLY A 98 3.59 -9.72 -11.26
C GLY A 98 2.75 -10.45 -10.23
N LEU A 99 1.52 -9.99 -9.95
CA LEU A 99 0.57 -10.62 -9.04
C LEU A 99 -0.76 -10.96 -9.74
N GLU A 100 -0.74 -11.09 -11.06
CA GLU A 100 -1.93 -11.29 -11.88
C GLU A 100 -2.67 -12.60 -11.55
N ASP A 101 -1.95 -13.59 -11.00
CA ASP A 101 -2.50 -14.89 -10.60
C ASP A 101 -3.12 -14.86 -9.19
N LEU A 102 -3.05 -13.73 -8.48
CA LEU A 102 -3.56 -13.56 -7.13
C LEU A 102 -4.69 -12.52 -7.10
N SER A 103 -5.74 -12.84 -6.34
CA SER A 103 -6.78 -11.86 -6.04
C SER A 103 -6.33 -10.84 -5.01
N PHE A 104 -7.01 -9.69 -4.96
CA PHE A 104 -6.81 -8.71 -3.88
C PHE A 104 -6.98 -9.37 -2.50
N ASN A 105 -8.02 -10.18 -2.31
CA ASN A 105 -8.31 -10.81 -1.02
C ASN A 105 -7.20 -11.76 -0.56
N GLU A 106 -6.65 -12.59 -1.45
CA GLU A 106 -5.50 -13.45 -1.12
C GLU A 106 -4.29 -12.64 -0.64
N CYS A 107 -4.02 -11.51 -1.27
CA CYS A 107 -2.95 -10.61 -0.85
C CYS A 107 -3.28 -9.87 0.45
N TYR A 108 -4.54 -9.49 0.65
CA TYR A 108 -5.01 -8.79 1.83
C TYR A 108 -4.97 -9.65 3.09
N GLU A 109 -5.30 -10.95 3.00
CA GLU A 109 -5.27 -11.90 4.12
C GLU A 109 -3.89 -12.04 4.76
N ILE A 110 -2.82 -11.94 3.98
CA ILE A 110 -1.44 -12.01 4.49
C ILE A 110 -0.75 -10.65 4.58
N ALA A 111 -1.49 -9.57 4.33
CA ALA A 111 -0.95 -8.21 4.40
C ALA A 111 -0.41 -7.90 5.80
N LYS A 112 0.60 -7.06 5.85
CA LYS A 112 1.10 -6.51 7.11
C LYS A 112 0.29 -5.26 7.48
N GLN A 113 0.38 -4.89 8.75
CA GLN A 113 -0.31 -3.74 9.29
C GLN A 113 0.68 -2.82 10.01
N ALA A 114 0.60 -1.54 9.72
CA ALA A 114 1.31 -0.50 10.45
C ALA A 114 0.32 0.23 11.37
N ASP A 115 0.71 0.43 12.62
CA ASP A 115 -0.03 1.29 13.55
C ASP A 115 0.50 2.73 13.42
N MET A 116 -0.34 3.59 12.87
CA MET A 116 -0.04 5.00 12.67
C MET A 116 -0.90 5.83 13.63
N ASN A 117 -0.43 5.94 14.88
CA ASN A 117 -1.15 6.62 15.98
C ASN A 117 -2.56 6.06 16.24
N GLY A 118 -2.69 4.74 16.27
CA GLY A 118 -3.98 4.05 16.48
C GLY A 118 -4.80 3.84 15.19
N ILE A 119 -4.30 4.31 14.04
CA ILE A 119 -4.90 4.06 12.73
C ILE A 119 -4.14 2.89 12.09
N ILE A 120 -4.84 1.80 11.83
CA ILE A 120 -4.25 0.62 11.20
C ILE A 120 -4.22 0.82 9.69
N VAL A 121 -3.01 0.78 9.14
CA VAL A 121 -2.73 0.94 7.70
C VAL A 121 -2.24 -0.39 7.15
N PRO A 122 -3.03 -1.06 6.31
CA PRO A 122 -2.62 -2.32 5.70
C PRO A 122 -1.64 -2.06 4.55
N PHE A 123 -0.62 -2.88 4.45
CA PHE A 123 0.36 -2.80 3.35
C PHE A 123 0.79 -4.17 2.85
N LEU A 124 1.18 -4.20 1.58
CA LEU A 124 1.48 -5.42 0.86
C LEU A 124 2.60 -6.23 1.54
N HIS A 125 2.38 -7.54 1.69
CA HIS A 125 3.36 -8.45 2.27
C HIS A 125 4.68 -8.40 1.48
N ILE A 126 5.82 -8.53 2.20
CA ILE A 126 7.15 -8.34 1.62
C ILE A 126 7.42 -9.25 0.40
N ASN A 127 6.95 -10.49 0.41
CA ASN A 127 7.11 -11.41 -0.71
C ASN A 127 6.39 -10.91 -1.96
N HIS A 128 5.16 -10.44 -1.82
CA HIS A 128 4.38 -9.89 -2.93
C HIS A 128 4.95 -8.56 -3.43
N LEU A 129 5.44 -7.73 -2.50
CA LEU A 129 6.10 -6.46 -2.88
C LEU A 129 7.38 -6.71 -3.70
N ILE A 130 8.21 -7.66 -3.29
CA ILE A 130 9.41 -8.07 -4.05
C ILE A 130 9.01 -8.60 -5.43
N GLN A 131 7.99 -9.47 -5.50
CA GLN A 131 7.50 -10.02 -6.76
C GLN A 131 7.01 -8.93 -7.72
N ASN A 132 6.22 -8.00 -7.22
CA ASN A 132 5.75 -6.84 -7.99
C ASN A 132 6.93 -5.98 -8.50
N LYS A 133 7.85 -5.62 -7.62
CA LYS A 133 9.00 -4.79 -8.01
C LYS A 133 9.92 -5.47 -9.03
N LYS A 134 10.13 -6.77 -8.92
CA LYS A 134 10.86 -7.55 -9.95
C LYS A 134 10.15 -7.53 -11.30
N ALA A 135 8.82 -7.62 -11.30
CA ALA A 135 8.03 -7.60 -12.53
C ALA A 135 8.00 -6.21 -13.19
N VAL A 136 7.91 -5.13 -12.40
CA VAL A 136 7.98 -3.75 -12.90
C VAL A 136 9.38 -3.39 -13.38
N ASN A 137 10.40 -3.73 -12.59
CA ASN A 137 11.83 -3.71 -12.94
C ASN A 137 12.41 -2.35 -13.37
N ARG A 138 11.93 -1.24 -12.83
CA ARG A 138 12.56 0.08 -12.99
C ARG A 138 13.88 0.12 -12.20
N PRO A 139 14.84 1.01 -12.51
CA PRO A 139 16.09 1.14 -11.73
C PRO A 139 15.85 1.29 -10.23
N LYS A 140 14.86 2.09 -9.82
CA LYS A 140 14.48 2.24 -8.41
C LYS A 140 13.93 0.95 -7.79
N ASP A 141 13.19 0.16 -8.57
CA ASP A 141 12.65 -1.13 -8.12
C ASP A 141 13.73 -2.17 -7.89
N GLN A 142 14.78 -2.18 -8.71
CA GLN A 142 15.93 -3.07 -8.54
C GLN A 142 16.66 -2.80 -7.23
N VAL A 143 16.84 -1.53 -6.88
CA VAL A 143 17.44 -1.13 -5.59
C VAL A 143 16.53 -1.53 -4.43
N ASP A 144 15.23 -1.26 -4.52
CA ASP A 144 14.26 -1.66 -3.51
C ASP A 144 14.29 -3.17 -3.26
N VAL A 145 14.34 -3.99 -4.32
CA VAL A 145 14.43 -5.46 -4.22
C VAL A 145 15.65 -5.90 -3.42
N ILE A 146 16.82 -5.31 -3.67
CA ILE A 146 18.05 -5.65 -2.94
C ILE A 146 17.87 -5.44 -1.43
N TYR A 147 17.30 -4.31 -1.03
CA TYR A 147 17.07 -4.01 0.38
C TYR A 147 15.96 -4.86 1.01
N LEU A 148 14.85 -5.06 0.29
CA LEU A 148 13.74 -5.88 0.76
C LEU A 148 14.16 -7.35 0.93
N GLU A 149 14.98 -7.90 0.04
CA GLU A 149 15.50 -9.27 0.18
C GLU A 149 16.44 -9.41 1.40
N LYS A 150 17.24 -8.40 1.70
CA LYS A 150 18.05 -8.37 2.93
C LYS A 150 17.17 -8.34 4.18
N ILE A 151 16.13 -7.49 4.21
CA ILE A 151 15.19 -7.40 5.32
C ILE A 151 14.47 -8.73 5.51
N LYS A 152 13.97 -9.32 4.43
CA LYS A 152 13.31 -10.62 4.46
C LYS A 152 14.22 -11.69 5.08
N LYS A 153 15.47 -11.76 4.68
CA LYS A 153 16.45 -12.71 5.22
C LYS A 153 16.66 -12.54 6.73
N ILE A 154 16.78 -11.29 7.20
CA ILE A 154 16.91 -11.01 8.64
C ILE A 154 15.68 -11.50 9.41
N LEU A 155 14.48 -11.22 8.91
CA LEU A 155 13.23 -11.67 9.54
C LEU A 155 13.11 -13.18 9.60
N GLU A 156 13.55 -13.90 8.57
CA GLU A 156 13.56 -15.37 8.54
C GLU A 156 14.57 -15.95 9.54
N GLU A 157 15.75 -15.35 9.68
CA GLU A 157 16.78 -15.75 10.65
C GLU A 157 16.29 -15.55 12.09
N GLU A 158 15.64 -14.42 12.40
CA GLU A 158 15.06 -14.13 13.72
C GLU A 158 13.93 -15.11 14.07
N SER A 159 13.06 -15.45 13.13
CA SER A 159 11.98 -16.42 13.32
C SER A 159 12.52 -17.82 13.63
N ASN A 160 13.60 -18.22 12.98
CA ASN A 160 14.22 -19.54 13.21
C ASN A 160 14.92 -19.64 14.58
N GLN A 161 15.47 -18.52 15.09
CA GLN A 161 16.10 -18.48 16.42
C GLN A 161 15.06 -18.56 17.55
N SER A 162 13.88 -17.95 17.37
CA SER A 162 12.80 -17.98 18.37
C SER A 162 12.04 -19.30 18.45
N THR A 163 12.27 -20.24 17.53
CA THR A 163 11.66 -21.57 17.51
C THR A 163 12.56 -22.68 18.05
N GLN A 164 13.80 -22.39 18.49
CA GLN A 164 14.62 -23.38 19.19
C GLN A 164 14.17 -23.47 20.66
N PRO A 165 13.70 -24.62 21.13
CA PRO A 165 13.41 -24.82 22.55
C PRO A 165 14.72 -24.73 23.33
N ASP A 166 14.69 -24.00 24.44
CA ASP A 166 15.77 -24.01 25.44
C ASP A 166 16.04 -25.46 25.84
N LEU A 167 17.29 -25.93 25.59
CA LEU A 167 17.82 -27.21 26.03
C LEU A 167 18.26 -27.10 27.49
#